data_49b324452be01b89304d4ad026fb8dce
#
_entry.id   49b324452be01b89304d4ad026fb8dce
#
_cell.length_a   1.000
_cell.length_b   1.000
_cell.length_c   1.000
_cell.angle_alpha   90.00
_cell.angle_beta   90.00
_cell.angle_gamma   90.00
#
_symmetry.space_group_name_H-M   'P 1'
#
loop_
_entity.id
_entity.type
_entity.pdbx_description
1 polymer ?
#
loop_
_entity_poly.entity_id
_entity_poly.type
_entity_poly.pdbx_seq_one_letter_code
_entity_poly.pdbx_strand_id
1 'polypeptide(L)'
;MVRRTELPKYTVPSLSVEDGRTIAAILQQRLNALNDLALTLKHIHWNVTGPHFIAVHEMIDPQVDAVRAMVDAIAERIATLGVAPVGTPGALVQDRSWDDYSIGRAGAIEHLGALDEVYVGVVTDHREAAAATEDLDTVTNDLLVGHLHELELFHWFVRAHLENAGGELSTADAEGEQESAKDAGAAAKDPSSV
;
A
#
# COMPACT_ATOMS: atom_id res chain seq x y z
N MET A 1 -16.38 -2.34 -21.70
CA MET A 1 -15.79 -3.58 -22.20
C MET A 1 -14.49 -3.23 -22.92
N VAL A 2 -13.34 -3.40 -22.26
CA VAL A 2 -12.01 -3.15 -22.84
C VAL A 2 -11.81 -4.23 -23.91
N ARG A 3 -11.49 -3.83 -25.15
CA ARG A 3 -11.18 -4.80 -26.20
C ARG A 3 -9.99 -5.64 -25.74
N ARG A 4 -10.14 -6.96 -25.67
CA ARG A 4 -9.01 -7.89 -25.58
C ARG A 4 -8.16 -7.72 -26.85
N THR A 5 -7.11 -6.94 -26.75
CA THR A 5 -6.01 -6.94 -27.73
C THR A 5 -5.28 -8.29 -27.61
N GLU A 6 -4.84 -8.86 -28.73
CA GLU A 6 -3.94 -10.02 -28.69
C GLU A 6 -2.71 -9.63 -27.86
N LEU A 7 -2.33 -10.48 -26.91
CA LEU A 7 -1.15 -10.26 -26.09
C LEU A 7 0.10 -10.33 -26.98
N PRO A 8 1.06 -9.44 -26.80
CA PRO A 8 2.33 -9.50 -27.50
C PRO A 8 2.98 -10.88 -27.36
N LYS A 9 3.66 -11.30 -28.42
CA LYS A 9 4.41 -12.57 -28.47
C LYS A 9 5.89 -12.36 -28.14
N TYR A 10 6.21 -11.33 -27.39
CA TYR A 10 7.56 -10.98 -26.93
C TYR A 10 7.52 -10.55 -25.46
N THR A 11 8.67 -10.61 -24.84
CA THR A 11 8.97 -10.02 -23.52
C THR A 11 10.41 -9.53 -23.55
N VAL A 12 10.99 -9.22 -22.40
CA VAL A 12 12.41 -8.83 -22.29
C VAL A 12 13.33 -9.98 -22.71
N PRO A 13 14.54 -9.68 -23.25
CA PRO A 13 15.52 -10.70 -23.60
C PRO A 13 15.81 -11.65 -22.43
N SER A 14 15.99 -12.91 -22.75
CA SER A 14 16.32 -13.99 -21.79
C SER A 14 15.19 -14.39 -20.81
N LEU A 15 14.00 -13.82 -20.93
CA LEU A 15 12.81 -14.23 -20.19
C LEU A 15 11.83 -14.96 -21.13
N SER A 16 11.16 -16.00 -20.64
CA SER A 16 10.10 -16.63 -21.42
C SER A 16 8.84 -15.74 -21.45
N VAL A 17 8.06 -15.82 -22.54
CA VAL A 17 6.78 -15.07 -22.63
C VAL A 17 5.79 -15.53 -21.55
N GLU A 18 5.87 -16.78 -21.13
CA GLU A 18 5.03 -17.35 -20.07
C GLU A 18 5.38 -16.78 -18.72
N ASP A 19 6.66 -16.73 -18.37
CA ASP A 19 7.15 -16.11 -17.13
C ASP A 19 6.83 -14.61 -17.12
N GLY A 20 7.06 -13.91 -18.23
CA GLY A 20 6.70 -12.49 -18.35
C GLY A 20 5.21 -12.20 -18.08
N ARG A 21 4.32 -13.10 -18.51
CA ARG A 21 2.87 -13.00 -18.23
C ARG A 21 2.54 -13.31 -16.78
N THR A 22 3.19 -14.32 -16.20
CA THR A 22 3.04 -14.68 -14.79
C THR A 22 3.45 -13.52 -13.88
N ILE A 23 4.62 -12.94 -14.13
CA ILE A 23 5.12 -11.78 -13.42
C ILE A 23 4.19 -10.57 -13.57
N ALA A 24 3.72 -10.29 -14.80
CA ALA A 24 2.80 -9.18 -15.05
C ALA A 24 1.46 -9.35 -14.31
N ALA A 25 0.97 -10.57 -14.11
CA ALA A 25 -0.23 -10.83 -13.32
C ALA A 25 -0.01 -10.54 -11.82
N ILE A 26 1.15 -10.90 -11.28
CA ILE A 26 1.56 -10.54 -9.91
C ILE A 26 1.65 -9.03 -9.76
N LEU A 27 2.32 -8.36 -10.68
CA LEU A 27 2.48 -6.89 -10.67
C LEU A 27 1.16 -6.15 -10.82
N GLN A 28 0.17 -6.69 -11.56
CA GLN A 28 -1.14 -6.06 -11.69
C GLN A 28 -1.87 -5.95 -10.34
N GLN A 29 -1.73 -6.95 -9.47
CA GLN A 29 -2.29 -6.87 -8.11
C GLN A 29 -1.59 -5.78 -7.28
N ARG A 30 -0.27 -5.65 -7.42
CA ARG A 30 0.49 -4.58 -6.74
C ARG A 30 0.13 -3.20 -7.29
N LEU A 31 -0.09 -3.08 -8.60
CA LEU A 31 -0.58 -1.86 -9.24
C LEU A 31 -1.91 -1.41 -8.64
N ASN A 32 -2.84 -2.34 -8.46
CA ASN A 32 -4.14 -2.06 -7.85
C ASN A 32 -3.99 -1.64 -6.38
N ALA A 33 -3.22 -2.38 -5.58
CA ALA A 33 -3.01 -2.09 -4.17
C ALA A 33 -2.35 -0.73 -3.93
N LEU A 34 -1.33 -0.37 -4.72
CA LEU A 34 -0.67 0.94 -4.58
C LEU A 34 -1.54 2.10 -5.08
N ASN A 35 -2.37 1.91 -6.11
CA ASN A 35 -3.35 2.92 -6.50
C ASN A 35 -4.37 3.17 -5.38
N ASP A 36 -4.88 2.12 -4.75
CA ASP A 36 -5.80 2.22 -3.62
C ASP A 36 -5.13 2.89 -2.41
N LEU A 37 -3.90 2.50 -2.07
CA LEU A 37 -3.13 3.13 -1.01
C LEU A 37 -2.93 4.64 -1.25
N ALA A 38 -2.60 5.05 -2.48
CA ALA A 38 -2.45 6.47 -2.81
C ALA A 38 -3.75 7.26 -2.61
N LEU A 39 -4.90 6.67 -2.92
CA LEU A 39 -6.22 7.26 -2.69
C LEU A 39 -6.57 7.29 -1.20
N THR A 40 -6.31 6.21 -0.47
CA THR A 40 -6.50 6.11 0.98
C THR A 40 -5.66 7.13 1.73
N LEU A 41 -4.38 7.29 1.41
CA LEU A 41 -3.51 8.30 2.00
C LEU A 41 -4.06 9.72 1.77
N LYS A 42 -4.56 10.05 0.58
CA LYS A 42 -5.19 11.36 0.31
C LYS A 42 -6.53 11.50 1.01
N HIS A 43 -7.31 10.43 1.16
CA HIS A 43 -8.52 10.46 1.97
C HIS A 43 -8.21 10.82 3.44
N ILE A 44 -7.20 10.20 4.04
CA ILE A 44 -6.72 10.52 5.39
C ILE A 44 -6.26 11.98 5.47
N HIS A 45 -5.39 12.41 4.55
CA HIS A 45 -4.86 13.77 4.47
C HIS A 45 -5.96 14.84 4.49
N TRP A 46 -7.10 14.61 3.82
CA TRP A 46 -8.22 15.54 3.79
C TRP A 46 -9.15 15.45 5.01
N ASN A 47 -9.17 14.33 5.71
CA ASN A 47 -10.13 14.04 6.77
C ASN A 47 -9.54 14.04 8.18
N VAL A 48 -8.23 14.13 8.32
CA VAL A 48 -7.54 14.19 9.61
C VAL A 48 -7.85 15.50 10.33
N THR A 49 -8.03 15.44 11.66
CA THR A 49 -8.33 16.57 12.52
C THR A 49 -7.62 16.47 13.87
N GLY A 50 -7.73 17.51 14.70
CA GLY A 50 -7.28 17.47 16.09
C GLY A 50 -5.86 18.00 16.33
N PRO A 51 -5.30 17.78 17.54
CA PRO A 51 -4.06 18.42 17.98
C PRO A 51 -2.82 18.09 17.12
N HIS A 52 -2.77 16.89 16.52
CA HIS A 52 -1.66 16.44 15.70
C HIS A 52 -1.94 16.58 14.18
N PHE A 53 -2.99 17.36 13.84
CA PHE A 53 -3.43 17.52 12.45
C PHE A 53 -2.29 17.84 11.49
N ILE A 54 -1.53 18.93 11.74
CA ILE A 54 -0.55 19.40 10.76
C ILE A 54 0.59 18.40 10.56
N ALA A 55 1.03 17.73 11.63
CA ALA A 55 2.11 16.75 11.57
C ALA A 55 1.72 15.55 10.69
N VAL A 56 0.53 14.98 10.88
CA VAL A 56 0.05 13.84 10.09
C VAL A 56 -0.31 14.27 8.68
N HIS A 57 -0.96 15.42 8.50
CA HIS A 57 -1.31 15.98 7.21
C HIS A 57 -0.08 16.15 6.30
N GLU A 58 1.02 16.74 6.83
CA GLU A 58 2.27 16.93 6.10
C GLU A 58 3.08 15.65 5.95
N MET A 59 3.02 14.72 6.91
CA MET A 59 3.72 13.43 6.84
C MET A 59 3.19 12.55 5.70
N ILE A 60 1.90 12.66 5.37
CA ILE A 60 1.24 11.81 4.36
C ILE A 60 1.58 12.25 2.93
N ASP A 61 1.77 13.54 2.65
CA ASP A 61 2.00 14.01 1.28
C ASP A 61 3.22 13.39 0.60
N PRO A 62 4.42 13.31 1.22
CA PRO A 62 5.55 12.62 0.62
C PRO A 62 5.29 11.12 0.38
N GLN A 63 4.49 10.48 1.23
CA GLN A 63 4.11 9.07 1.04
C GLN A 63 3.22 8.89 -0.21
N VAL A 64 2.27 9.80 -0.44
CA VAL A 64 1.44 9.81 -1.67
C VAL A 64 2.30 9.94 -2.91
N ASP A 65 3.27 10.85 -2.90
CA ASP A 65 4.14 11.07 -4.05
C ASP A 65 5.02 9.84 -4.34
N ALA A 66 5.61 9.24 -3.31
CA ALA A 66 6.39 8.01 -3.45
C ALA A 66 5.53 6.83 -3.95
N VAL A 67 4.35 6.61 -3.36
CA VAL A 67 3.44 5.53 -3.79
C VAL A 67 2.98 5.73 -5.24
N ARG A 68 2.73 6.95 -5.69
CA ARG A 68 2.42 7.23 -7.10
C ARG A 68 3.58 6.94 -8.04
N ALA A 69 4.81 7.20 -7.61
CA ALA A 69 6.00 6.83 -8.38
C ALA A 69 6.15 5.29 -8.47
N MET A 70 5.84 4.56 -7.39
CA MET A 70 5.80 3.09 -7.40
C MET A 70 4.72 2.55 -8.36
N VAL A 71 3.53 3.18 -8.39
CA VAL A 71 2.45 2.85 -9.33
C VAL A 71 2.95 2.96 -10.78
N ASP A 72 3.60 4.05 -11.12
CA ASP A 72 4.13 4.28 -12.46
C ASP A 72 5.21 3.24 -12.84
N ALA A 73 6.16 3.00 -11.95
CA ALA A 73 7.23 2.02 -12.15
C ALA A 73 6.69 0.59 -12.36
N ILE A 74 5.67 0.17 -11.60
CA ILE A 74 5.02 -1.13 -11.79
C ILE A 74 4.27 -1.19 -13.12
N ALA A 75 3.52 -0.16 -13.47
CA ALA A 75 2.79 -0.11 -14.73
C ALA A 75 3.75 -0.17 -15.93
N GLU A 76 4.85 0.56 -15.91
CA GLU A 76 5.90 0.50 -16.93
C GLU A 76 6.60 -0.87 -16.96
N ARG A 77 6.81 -1.51 -15.80
CA ARG A 77 7.38 -2.86 -15.76
C ARG A 77 6.44 -3.88 -16.41
N ILE A 78 5.13 -3.84 -16.14
CA ILE A 78 4.12 -4.67 -16.81
C ILE A 78 4.18 -4.46 -18.33
N ALA A 79 4.23 -3.22 -18.78
CA ALA A 79 4.34 -2.89 -20.21
C ALA A 79 5.64 -3.41 -20.83
N THR A 80 6.78 -3.29 -20.14
CA THR A 80 8.09 -3.81 -20.56
C THR A 80 8.07 -5.32 -20.71
N LEU A 81 7.33 -6.03 -19.86
CA LEU A 81 7.13 -7.48 -19.96
C LEU A 81 6.21 -7.91 -21.13
N GLY A 82 5.69 -6.96 -21.91
CA GLY A 82 4.84 -7.22 -23.06
C GLY A 82 3.36 -7.41 -22.70
N VAL A 83 2.91 -6.91 -21.55
CA VAL A 83 1.50 -6.96 -21.11
C VAL A 83 0.97 -5.54 -20.94
N ALA A 84 -0.30 -5.32 -21.27
CA ALA A 84 -0.94 -4.01 -21.07
C ALA A 84 -1.36 -3.85 -19.60
N PRO A 85 -0.82 -2.88 -18.84
CA PRO A 85 -1.29 -2.61 -17.49
C PRO A 85 -2.71 -2.04 -17.50
N VAL A 86 -3.51 -2.39 -16.50
CA VAL A 86 -4.89 -1.91 -16.36
C VAL A 86 -4.99 -1.05 -15.10
N GLY A 87 -4.96 0.27 -15.26
CA GLY A 87 -4.95 1.25 -14.16
C GLY A 87 -6.21 2.11 -14.08
N THR A 88 -7.37 1.63 -14.57
CA THR A 88 -8.61 2.38 -14.52
C THR A 88 -9.35 2.19 -13.21
N PRO A 89 -10.09 3.21 -12.68
CA PRO A 89 -10.84 3.08 -11.44
C PRO A 89 -11.83 1.90 -11.43
N GLY A 90 -12.48 1.63 -12.56
CA GLY A 90 -13.43 0.51 -12.67
C GLY A 90 -12.75 -0.86 -12.55
N ALA A 91 -11.54 -1.01 -13.08
CA ALA A 91 -10.76 -2.24 -12.94
C ALA A 91 -10.28 -2.42 -11.48
N LEU A 92 -9.79 -1.35 -10.85
CA LEU A 92 -9.39 -1.38 -9.45
C LEU A 92 -10.53 -1.90 -8.56
N VAL A 93 -11.72 -1.32 -8.67
CA VAL A 93 -12.90 -1.73 -7.87
C VAL A 93 -13.34 -3.16 -8.19
N GLN A 94 -13.20 -3.61 -9.45
CA GLN A 94 -13.57 -4.96 -9.85
C GLN A 94 -12.59 -6.03 -9.36
N ASP A 95 -11.29 -5.72 -9.34
CA ASP A 95 -10.22 -6.71 -9.18
C ASP A 95 -9.63 -6.73 -7.76
N ARG A 96 -9.89 -5.73 -6.92
CA ARG A 96 -9.42 -5.71 -5.53
C ARG A 96 -10.16 -6.74 -4.67
N SER A 97 -9.46 -7.32 -3.69
CA SER A 97 -9.98 -8.31 -2.74
C SER A 97 -10.17 -7.75 -1.31
N TRP A 98 -10.03 -6.46 -1.13
CA TRP A 98 -10.20 -5.75 0.14
C TRP A 98 -11.29 -4.69 0.03
N ASP A 99 -11.82 -4.27 1.18
CA ASP A 99 -12.87 -3.26 1.29
C ASP A 99 -12.33 -1.82 1.18
N ASP A 100 -13.24 -0.85 1.05
CA ASP A 100 -12.90 0.57 1.13
C ASP A 100 -12.41 0.93 2.53
N TYR A 101 -11.45 1.86 2.62
CA TYR A 101 -11.02 2.44 3.89
C TYR A 101 -12.21 2.99 4.68
N SER A 102 -12.36 2.53 5.92
CA SER A 102 -13.61 2.64 6.67
C SER A 102 -13.73 3.89 7.55
N ILE A 103 -12.63 4.69 7.72
CA ILE A 103 -12.62 5.85 8.62
C ILE A 103 -12.87 7.13 7.82
N GLY A 104 -13.91 7.87 8.23
CA GLY A 104 -14.23 9.19 7.70
C GLY A 104 -13.45 10.31 8.40
N ARG A 105 -14.09 11.43 8.74
CA ARG A 105 -13.46 12.53 9.48
C ARG A 105 -13.18 12.12 10.93
N ALA A 106 -11.89 12.04 11.31
CA ALA A 106 -11.46 11.54 12.62
C ALA A 106 -10.18 12.23 13.12
N GLY A 107 -9.77 11.94 14.35
CA GLY A 107 -8.53 12.42 14.93
C GLY A 107 -7.29 11.81 14.27
N ALA A 108 -6.16 12.49 14.37
CA ALA A 108 -4.91 12.09 13.77
C ALA A 108 -4.49 10.66 14.19
N ILE A 109 -4.53 10.38 15.49
CA ILE A 109 -4.12 9.06 16.02
C ILE A 109 -5.12 7.95 15.64
N GLU A 110 -6.41 8.27 15.57
CA GLU A 110 -7.43 7.33 15.08
C GLU A 110 -7.17 6.93 13.62
N HIS A 111 -6.83 7.91 12.76
CA HIS A 111 -6.42 7.61 11.37
C HIS A 111 -5.14 6.80 11.29
N LEU A 112 -4.15 7.08 12.15
CA LEU A 112 -2.90 6.30 12.14
C LEU A 112 -3.12 4.86 12.60
N GLY A 113 -4.02 4.61 13.57
CA GLY A 113 -4.42 3.25 13.95
C GLY A 113 -4.99 2.46 12.78
N ALA A 114 -5.96 3.01 12.07
CA ALA A 114 -6.51 2.38 10.87
C ALA A 114 -5.49 2.24 9.73
N LEU A 115 -4.60 3.21 9.55
CA LEU A 115 -3.57 3.18 8.52
C LEU A 115 -2.50 2.11 8.80
N ASP A 116 -2.24 1.75 10.06
CA ASP A 116 -1.37 0.64 10.43
C ASP A 116 -1.85 -0.66 9.77
N GLU A 117 -3.15 -0.97 9.88
CA GLU A 117 -3.77 -2.14 9.24
C GLU A 117 -3.63 -2.13 7.72
N VAL A 118 -3.86 -0.98 7.09
CA VAL A 118 -3.67 -0.82 5.64
C VAL A 118 -2.23 -1.12 5.23
N TYR A 119 -1.25 -0.59 5.97
CA TYR A 119 0.16 -0.87 5.69
C TYR A 119 0.54 -2.32 5.96
N VAL A 120 0.00 -2.97 7.00
CA VAL A 120 0.21 -4.41 7.25
C VAL A 120 -0.21 -5.21 6.02
N GLY A 121 -1.40 -4.97 5.50
CA GLY A 121 -1.89 -5.67 4.30
C GLY A 121 -1.02 -5.40 3.07
N VAL A 122 -0.76 -4.14 2.76
CA VAL A 122 0.02 -3.75 1.57
C VAL A 122 1.45 -4.30 1.62
N VAL A 123 2.14 -4.21 2.77
CA VAL A 123 3.52 -4.68 2.94
C VAL A 123 3.57 -6.21 2.87
N THR A 124 2.63 -6.90 3.52
CA THR A 124 2.57 -8.38 3.49
C THR A 124 2.45 -8.89 2.06
N ASP A 125 1.45 -8.41 1.34
CA ASP A 125 1.24 -8.80 -0.06
C ASP A 125 2.41 -8.40 -0.99
N HIS A 126 3.06 -7.27 -0.71
CA HIS A 126 4.22 -6.84 -1.50
C HIS A 126 5.43 -7.74 -1.27
N ARG A 127 5.62 -8.22 -0.02
CA ARG A 127 6.64 -9.24 0.32
C ARG A 127 6.36 -10.57 -0.35
N GLU A 128 5.10 -11.00 -0.40
CA GLU A 128 4.69 -12.21 -1.13
C GLU A 128 4.98 -12.07 -2.64
N ALA A 129 4.68 -10.92 -3.23
CA ALA A 129 4.99 -10.64 -4.62
C ALA A 129 6.50 -10.65 -4.91
N ALA A 130 7.31 -10.06 -4.03
CA ALA A 130 8.77 -10.10 -4.15
C ALA A 130 9.29 -11.54 -4.09
N ALA A 131 8.85 -12.33 -3.11
CA ALA A 131 9.24 -13.75 -3.00
C ALA A 131 8.82 -14.55 -4.23
N ALA A 132 7.62 -14.33 -4.77
CA ALA A 132 7.12 -15.03 -5.96
C ALA A 132 7.89 -14.67 -7.26
N THR A 133 8.59 -13.54 -7.29
CA THR A 133 9.36 -13.10 -8.47
C THR A 133 10.88 -13.33 -8.34
N GLU A 134 11.38 -13.75 -7.18
CA GLU A 134 12.82 -13.90 -6.88
C GLU A 134 13.52 -14.82 -7.89
N ASP A 135 12.97 -15.99 -8.14
CA ASP A 135 13.55 -16.98 -9.07
C ASP A 135 13.12 -16.76 -10.53
N LEU A 136 12.14 -15.89 -10.79
CA LEU A 136 11.59 -15.68 -12.12
C LEU A 136 12.29 -14.52 -12.86
N ASP A 137 12.51 -13.40 -12.19
CA ASP A 137 13.08 -12.20 -12.80
C ASP A 137 13.70 -11.25 -11.76
N THR A 138 15.01 -11.24 -11.70
CA THR A 138 15.78 -10.41 -10.76
C THR A 138 15.44 -8.91 -10.86
N VAL A 139 15.14 -8.40 -12.05
CA VAL A 139 14.83 -6.96 -12.23
C VAL A 139 13.49 -6.61 -11.61
N THR A 140 12.49 -7.46 -11.76
CA THR A 140 11.19 -7.27 -11.11
C THR A 140 11.30 -7.45 -9.59
N ASN A 141 12.06 -8.44 -9.14
CA ASN A 141 12.30 -8.65 -7.72
C ASN A 141 12.97 -7.43 -7.08
N ASP A 142 14.04 -6.90 -7.69
CA ASP A 142 14.76 -5.71 -7.21
C ASP A 142 13.83 -4.47 -7.12
N LEU A 143 12.98 -4.27 -8.12
CA LEU A 143 11.95 -3.22 -8.09
C LEU A 143 11.04 -3.36 -6.88
N LEU A 144 10.51 -4.56 -6.62
CA LEU A 144 9.61 -4.81 -5.49
C LEU A 144 10.33 -4.68 -4.14
N VAL A 145 11.57 -5.13 -4.03
CA VAL A 145 12.42 -4.95 -2.84
C VAL A 145 12.68 -3.46 -2.57
N GLY A 146 12.94 -2.68 -3.62
CA GLY A 146 13.07 -1.22 -3.51
C GLY A 146 11.81 -0.56 -2.97
N HIS A 147 10.64 -0.94 -3.48
CA HIS A 147 9.36 -0.45 -2.96
C HIS A 147 9.11 -0.85 -1.50
N LEU A 148 9.44 -2.09 -1.11
CA LEU A 148 9.32 -2.57 0.26
C LEU A 148 10.12 -1.72 1.23
N HIS A 149 11.35 -1.35 0.87
CA HIS A 149 12.17 -0.50 1.73
C HIS A 149 11.46 0.82 2.11
N GLU A 150 10.81 1.47 1.16
CA GLU A 150 10.09 2.72 1.41
C GLU A 150 8.74 2.48 2.12
N LEU A 151 7.98 1.45 1.72
CA LEU A 151 6.70 1.13 2.35
C LEU A 151 6.87 0.78 3.83
N GLU A 152 7.91 0.02 4.18
CA GLU A 152 8.24 -0.34 5.56
C GLU A 152 8.71 0.88 6.37
N LEU A 153 9.43 1.82 5.75
CA LEU A 153 9.80 3.07 6.38
C LEU A 153 8.56 3.92 6.70
N PHE A 154 7.61 4.03 5.77
CA PHE A 154 6.36 4.75 6.00
C PHE A 154 5.50 4.07 7.07
N HIS A 155 5.44 2.74 7.05
CA HIS A 155 4.77 1.97 8.08
C HIS A 155 5.40 2.19 9.46
N TRP A 156 6.72 2.25 9.55
CA TRP A 156 7.40 2.59 10.80
C TRP A 156 7.03 4.00 11.28
N PHE A 157 6.89 5.00 10.41
CA PHE A 157 6.43 6.34 10.82
C PHE A 157 5.04 6.29 11.48
N VAL A 158 4.13 5.46 10.94
CA VAL A 158 2.80 5.25 11.54
C VAL A 158 2.94 4.62 12.93
N ARG A 159 3.66 3.52 13.04
CA ARG A 159 3.85 2.76 14.29
C ARG A 159 4.53 3.56 15.39
N ALA A 160 5.46 4.44 15.04
CA ALA A 160 6.13 5.31 15.99
C ALA A 160 5.17 6.29 16.72
N HIS A 161 3.95 6.52 16.18
CA HIS A 161 2.91 7.29 16.83
C HIS A 161 1.96 6.45 17.70
N LEU A 162 1.98 5.12 17.53
CA LEU A 162 1.09 4.17 18.17
C LEU A 162 1.78 3.41 19.32
N GLU A 163 3.11 3.45 19.37
CA GLU A 163 3.92 2.79 20.38
C GLU A 163 3.77 3.48 21.74
N ASN A 164 3.50 2.68 22.78
CA ASN A 164 3.45 3.13 24.18
C ASN A 164 4.84 3.12 24.82
N ALA A 165 4.96 3.63 26.03
CA ALA A 165 6.22 3.65 26.79
C ALA A 165 6.80 2.24 27.10
N GLY A 166 6.00 1.19 26.98
CA GLY A 166 6.42 -0.21 27.11
C GLY A 166 6.92 -0.85 25.83
N GLY A 167 6.85 -0.18 24.69
CA GLY A 167 7.23 -0.71 23.38
C GLY A 167 6.15 -1.57 22.71
N GLU A 168 4.91 -1.50 23.18
CA GLU A 168 3.76 -2.18 22.59
C GLU A 168 2.96 -1.21 21.71
N LEU A 169 2.39 -1.71 20.63
CA LEU A 169 1.47 -0.92 19.82
C LEU A 169 0.09 -0.87 20.48
N SER A 170 -0.52 0.30 20.50
CA SER A 170 -1.88 0.50 21.01
C SER A 170 -2.96 -0.24 20.20
N THR A 171 -2.59 -0.73 19.01
CA THR A 171 -3.43 -1.48 18.07
C THR A 171 -3.15 -2.98 18.06
N ALA A 172 -2.26 -3.50 18.90
CA ALA A 172 -1.72 -4.87 18.81
C ALA A 172 -2.76 -6.00 18.82
N ASP A 173 -3.90 -5.79 19.49
CA ASP A 173 -4.97 -6.78 19.60
C ASP A 173 -6.20 -6.46 18.72
N ALA A 174 -6.14 -5.40 17.89
CA ALA A 174 -7.28 -4.96 17.12
C ALA A 174 -7.51 -5.83 15.86
N GLU A 175 -8.78 -6.09 15.56
CA GLU A 175 -9.20 -6.81 14.37
C GLU A 175 -9.82 -5.82 13.34
N GLY A 176 -8.96 -5.18 12.53
CA GLY A 176 -9.34 -4.31 11.44
C GLY A 176 -9.40 -2.81 11.78
N GLU A 177 -9.54 -1.98 10.76
CA GLU A 177 -9.35 -0.52 10.79
C GLU A 177 -10.16 0.22 11.86
N GLN A 178 -11.43 -0.14 12.05
CA GLN A 178 -12.32 0.57 12.99
C GLN A 178 -11.92 0.31 14.45
N GLU A 179 -11.52 -0.92 14.77
CA GLU A 179 -11.05 -1.26 16.11
C GLU A 179 -9.68 -0.65 16.37
N SER A 180 -8.76 -0.76 15.43
CA SER A 180 -7.45 -0.11 15.48
C SER A 180 -7.56 1.40 15.66
N ALA A 181 -8.44 2.08 14.94
CA ALA A 181 -8.70 3.50 15.10
C ALA A 181 -9.22 3.84 16.50
N LYS A 182 -10.17 3.05 17.01
CA LYS A 182 -10.77 3.24 18.33
C LYS A 182 -9.74 3.05 19.44
N ASP A 183 -8.94 1.99 19.37
CA ASP A 183 -7.96 1.64 20.40
C ASP A 183 -6.80 2.64 20.42
N ALA A 184 -6.29 3.04 19.25
CA ALA A 184 -5.32 4.12 19.13
C ALA A 184 -5.87 5.45 19.71
N GLY A 185 -7.10 5.83 19.37
CA GLY A 185 -7.74 7.03 19.89
C GLY A 185 -8.03 6.98 21.40
N ALA A 186 -8.26 5.79 21.96
CA ALA A 186 -8.43 5.59 23.40
C ALA A 186 -7.09 5.74 24.15
N ALA A 187 -6.04 5.10 23.65
CA ALA A 187 -4.68 5.19 24.20
C ALA A 187 -4.17 6.64 24.23
N ALA A 188 -4.39 7.40 23.16
CA ALA A 188 -3.98 8.80 23.09
C ALA A 188 -4.69 9.74 24.11
N LYS A 189 -5.78 9.30 24.70
CA LYS A 189 -6.52 10.06 25.75
C LYS A 189 -6.13 9.64 27.18
N ASP A 190 -5.40 8.55 27.34
CA ASP A 190 -4.95 8.07 28.64
C ASP A 190 -3.64 8.77 29.06
N PRO A 191 -3.65 9.56 30.15
CA PRO A 191 -2.46 10.25 30.64
C PRO A 191 -1.31 9.33 31.08
N SER A 192 -1.58 8.03 31.28
CA SER A 192 -0.59 7.03 31.69
C SER A 192 0.16 6.40 30.51
N SER A 193 -0.23 6.71 29.28
CA SER A 193 0.36 6.17 28.04
C SER A 193 1.54 6.99 27.50
N VAL A 194 1.94 8.07 28.19
CA VAL A 194 3.05 8.97 27.80
C VAL A 194 4.30 8.70 28.62
#